data_7ca3c186d609c556a7582aa725b04db5
#
_entry.id   7ca3c186d609c556a7582aa725b04db5
#
_cell.length_a   1.000
_cell.length_b   1.000
_cell.length_c   1.000
_cell.angle_alpha   90.00
_cell.angle_beta   90.00
_cell.angle_gamma   90.00
#
_symmetry.space_group_name_H-M   'P 1'
#
loop_
_entity.id
_entity.type
_entity.pdbx_description
1 polymer ?
#
loop_
_entity_poly.entity_id
_entity_poly.type
_entity_poly.pdbx_seq_one_letter_code
_entity_poly.pdbx_strand_id
1 'polypeptide(L)'
;FRLVGVYSDAFEAEKNCNCSIQLILMDVQTQHKHSGLAAAKRIKKAFPNIKIVIVTSLVDPQVLEQAKTGAADSLWYKDHGTEELISVIKRTLAGEKVFPDTSPAIEMEGTMSDTFSPRQLDILRLYIKGFTYQEIADKLGISKNGVRWNLDDMVEKGGFENREALVVTAIENKLMVTTLKDE
;
A
#
# COMPACT_ATOMS: atom_id res chain seq x y z
N PHE A 1 21.13 -6.56 16.43
CA PHE A 1 20.58 -7.27 15.26
C PHE A 1 21.72 -7.79 14.39
N ARG A 2 21.51 -8.95 13.77
CA ARG A 2 22.41 -9.49 12.74
C ARG A 2 21.65 -9.48 11.41
N LEU A 3 22.19 -8.76 10.41
CA LEU A 3 21.68 -8.80 9.05
C LEU A 3 22.00 -10.15 8.40
N VAL A 4 21.02 -10.86 7.85
CA VAL A 4 21.17 -12.16 7.21
C VAL A 4 20.97 -12.11 5.70
N GLY A 5 20.33 -11.08 5.15
CA GLY A 5 20.17 -10.89 3.72
C GLY A 5 19.51 -9.57 3.38
N VAL A 6 19.76 -9.09 2.16
CA VAL A 6 19.10 -7.93 1.56
C VAL A 6 18.74 -8.32 0.13
N TYR A 7 17.47 -8.11 -0.22
CA TYR A 7 16.92 -8.45 -1.53
C TYR A 7 16.20 -7.23 -2.09
N SER A 8 16.40 -6.95 -3.36
CA SER A 8 15.70 -5.87 -4.06
C SER A 8 14.31 -6.28 -4.56
N ASP A 9 14.02 -7.56 -4.52
CA ASP A 9 12.81 -8.18 -5.04
C ASP A 9 12.13 -9.06 -3.99
N ALA A 10 10.81 -8.89 -3.83
CA ALA A 10 10.04 -9.59 -2.80
C ALA A 10 9.96 -11.10 -3.04
N PHE A 11 9.94 -11.54 -4.30
CA PHE A 11 9.90 -12.94 -4.64
C PHE A 11 11.23 -13.65 -4.35
N GLU A 12 12.36 -12.96 -4.58
CA GLU A 12 13.66 -13.49 -4.16
C GLU A 12 13.79 -13.56 -2.63
N ALA A 13 13.31 -12.53 -1.93
CA ALA A 13 13.26 -12.54 -0.47
C ALA A 13 12.45 -13.74 0.06
N GLU A 14 11.28 -13.99 -0.52
CA GLU A 14 10.42 -15.12 -0.17
C GLU A 14 11.12 -16.47 -0.36
N LYS A 15 11.79 -16.70 -1.50
CA LYS A 15 12.52 -17.93 -1.81
C LYS A 15 13.67 -18.22 -0.84
N ASN A 16 14.27 -17.18 -0.27
CA ASN A 16 15.39 -17.29 0.64
C ASN A 16 14.95 -17.30 2.13
N CYS A 17 13.64 -17.26 2.40
CA CYS A 17 13.13 -17.37 3.76
C CYS A 17 13.36 -18.77 4.36
N ASN A 18 13.71 -18.81 5.65
CA ASN A 18 13.85 -20.03 6.42
C ASN A 18 13.58 -19.76 7.91
N CYS A 19 13.47 -20.82 8.70
CA CYS A 19 13.09 -20.74 10.11
C CYS A 19 14.11 -20.04 11.03
N SER A 20 15.31 -19.71 10.56
CA SER A 20 16.31 -18.97 11.34
C SER A 20 16.09 -17.46 11.32
N ILE A 21 15.23 -16.96 10.41
CA ILE A 21 14.90 -15.54 10.29
C ILE A 21 13.87 -15.18 11.36
N GLN A 22 14.16 -14.13 12.12
CA GLN A 22 13.27 -13.64 13.16
C GLN A 22 12.43 -12.45 12.71
N LEU A 23 12.99 -11.60 11.82
CA LEU A 23 12.38 -10.35 11.36
C LEU A 23 12.66 -10.12 9.90
N ILE A 24 11.66 -9.61 9.19
CA ILE A 24 11.75 -9.10 7.83
C ILE A 24 11.22 -7.66 7.82
N LEU A 25 12.00 -6.76 7.22
CA LEU A 25 11.52 -5.44 6.79
C LEU A 25 11.17 -5.55 5.32
N MET A 26 9.89 -5.37 4.98
CA MET A 26 9.37 -5.59 3.64
C MET A 26 8.82 -4.31 3.05
N ASP A 27 9.38 -3.86 1.94
CA ASP A 27 8.74 -2.79 1.16
C ASP A 27 7.55 -3.32 0.37
N VAL A 28 6.55 -2.49 0.17
CA VAL A 28 5.37 -2.82 -0.65
C VAL A 28 5.74 -2.86 -2.13
N GLN A 29 6.53 -1.88 -2.58
CA GLN A 29 6.99 -1.75 -3.96
C GLN A 29 8.41 -2.31 -4.09
N THR A 30 8.56 -3.47 -4.70
CA THR A 30 9.86 -4.08 -4.95
C THR A 30 10.19 -4.13 -6.45
N GLN A 31 11.41 -4.51 -6.81
CA GLN A 31 11.80 -4.65 -8.21
C GLN A 31 10.86 -5.61 -8.96
N HIS A 32 10.86 -5.50 -10.29
CA HIS A 32 9.99 -6.28 -11.21
C HIS A 32 8.49 -6.11 -10.94
N LYS A 33 8.10 -5.08 -10.15
CA LYS A 33 6.72 -4.81 -9.71
C LYS A 33 6.11 -5.93 -8.84
N HIS A 34 6.95 -6.76 -8.19
CA HIS A 34 6.43 -7.74 -7.24
C HIS A 34 5.92 -7.08 -5.97
N SER A 35 4.78 -7.57 -5.49
CA SER A 35 4.13 -7.04 -4.30
C SER A 35 4.76 -7.60 -3.02
N GLY A 36 5.37 -6.70 -2.23
CA GLY A 36 5.86 -7.09 -0.90
C GLY A 36 4.76 -7.51 0.06
N LEU A 37 3.53 -6.99 -0.08
CA LEU A 37 2.37 -7.43 0.71
C LEU A 37 1.97 -8.87 0.38
N ALA A 38 1.96 -9.23 -0.91
CA ALA A 38 1.65 -10.59 -1.34
C ALA A 38 2.72 -11.57 -0.84
N ALA A 39 4.01 -11.22 -1.00
CA ALA A 39 5.11 -12.01 -0.47
C ALA A 39 5.05 -12.15 1.06
N ALA A 40 4.81 -11.06 1.79
CA ALA A 40 4.66 -11.06 3.24
C ALA A 40 3.54 -12.02 3.69
N LYS A 41 2.40 -12.01 3.02
CA LYS A 41 1.27 -12.92 3.29
C LYS A 41 1.65 -14.39 3.08
N ARG A 42 2.40 -14.71 2.01
CA ARG A 42 2.88 -16.08 1.74
C ARG A 42 3.93 -16.51 2.78
N ILE A 43 4.87 -15.61 3.11
CA ILE A 43 5.88 -15.86 4.15
C ILE A 43 5.20 -16.12 5.50
N LYS A 44 4.23 -15.30 5.92
CA LYS A 44 3.48 -15.51 7.17
C LYS A 44 2.76 -16.87 7.20
N LYS A 45 2.23 -17.33 6.06
CA LYS A 45 1.60 -18.64 5.95
C LYS A 45 2.60 -19.78 6.09
N ALA A 46 3.79 -19.66 5.48
CA ALA A 46 4.83 -20.68 5.50
C ALA A 46 5.65 -20.66 6.82
N PHE A 47 5.90 -19.49 7.36
CA PHE A 47 6.74 -19.24 8.53
C PHE A 47 6.03 -18.31 9.54
N PRO A 48 5.01 -18.77 10.27
CA PRO A 48 4.18 -17.92 11.14
C PRO A 48 4.95 -17.17 12.23
N ASN A 49 6.10 -17.71 12.65
CA ASN A 49 6.93 -17.12 13.72
C ASN A 49 7.80 -15.95 13.25
N ILE A 50 8.03 -15.80 11.94
CA ILE A 50 8.77 -14.66 11.41
C ILE A 50 7.93 -13.40 11.61
N LYS A 51 8.51 -12.40 12.25
CA LYS A 51 7.91 -11.07 12.36
C LYS A 51 8.12 -10.29 11.07
N ILE A 52 7.08 -9.63 10.58
CA ILE A 52 7.16 -8.81 9.37
C ILE A 52 6.71 -7.39 9.69
N VAL A 53 7.59 -6.44 9.40
CA VAL A 53 7.27 -5.00 9.41
C VAL A 53 7.21 -4.54 7.96
N ILE A 54 6.07 -4.07 7.53
CA ILE A 54 5.96 -3.35 6.24
C ILE A 54 6.60 -1.98 6.41
N VAL A 55 7.51 -1.64 5.50
CA VAL A 55 8.25 -0.37 5.51
C VAL A 55 8.06 0.28 4.15
N THR A 56 7.21 1.30 4.05
CA THR A 56 6.79 1.83 2.75
C THR A 56 6.61 3.35 2.75
N SER A 57 6.81 3.98 1.57
CA SER A 57 6.39 5.36 1.33
C SER A 57 4.99 5.45 0.71
N LEU A 58 4.38 4.31 0.37
CA LEU A 58 3.06 4.27 -0.26
C LEU A 58 1.98 4.48 0.80
N VAL A 59 1.21 5.54 0.66
CA VAL A 59 0.19 5.96 1.64
C VAL A 59 -1.23 5.52 1.27
N ASP A 60 -1.37 4.59 0.32
CA ASP A 60 -2.67 4.01 -0.03
C ASP A 60 -3.33 3.36 1.21
N PRO A 61 -4.54 3.79 1.63
CA PRO A 61 -5.23 3.21 2.78
C PRO A 61 -5.43 1.68 2.66
N GLN A 62 -5.57 1.16 1.44
CA GLN A 62 -5.73 -0.28 1.21
C GLN A 62 -4.47 -1.07 1.58
N VAL A 63 -3.28 -0.47 1.49
CA VAL A 63 -2.02 -1.09 1.94
C VAL A 63 -2.04 -1.28 3.46
N LEU A 64 -2.47 -0.28 4.21
CA LEU A 64 -2.61 -0.37 5.66
C LEU A 64 -3.60 -1.46 6.06
N GLU A 65 -4.77 -1.50 5.43
CA GLU A 65 -5.79 -2.51 5.69
C GLU A 65 -5.30 -3.94 5.38
N GLN A 66 -4.62 -4.13 4.26
CA GLN A 66 -4.05 -5.44 3.90
C GLN A 66 -2.93 -5.87 4.87
N ALA A 67 -2.11 -4.95 5.34
CA ALA A 67 -1.09 -5.23 6.34
C ALA A 67 -1.73 -5.65 7.68
N LYS A 68 -2.74 -4.90 8.16
CA LYS A 68 -3.50 -5.20 9.41
C LYS A 68 -4.20 -6.55 9.33
N THR A 69 -4.75 -6.94 8.18
CA THR A 69 -5.54 -8.17 7.98
C THR A 69 -4.72 -9.44 7.77
N GLY A 70 -3.45 -9.45 8.13
CA GLY A 70 -2.64 -10.66 8.26
C GLY A 70 -1.44 -10.77 7.32
N ALA A 71 -1.12 -9.73 6.55
CA ALA A 71 0.11 -9.71 5.76
C ALA A 71 1.34 -9.37 6.62
N ALA A 72 1.17 -8.64 7.75
CA ALA A 72 2.28 -8.20 8.57
C ALA A 72 1.96 -8.18 10.07
N ASP A 73 2.99 -8.04 10.90
CA ASP A 73 2.87 -7.79 12.33
C ASP A 73 2.83 -6.29 12.64
N SER A 74 3.44 -5.45 11.79
CA SER A 74 3.49 -3.98 11.95
C SER A 74 3.67 -3.29 10.60
N LEU A 75 3.38 -1.98 10.55
CA LEU A 75 3.64 -1.13 9.39
C LEU A 75 4.26 0.19 9.84
N TRP A 76 5.25 0.66 9.09
CA TRP A 76 5.91 1.94 9.27
C TRP A 76 6.03 2.70 7.94
N TYR A 77 5.66 3.98 7.95
CA TYR A 77 5.76 4.85 6.77
C TYR A 77 7.11 5.57 6.75
N LYS A 78 7.90 5.45 5.66
CA LYS A 78 9.25 6.00 5.50
C LYS A 78 9.30 7.53 5.67
N ASP A 79 8.33 8.22 5.04
CA ASP A 79 8.34 9.67 4.93
C ASP A 79 7.38 10.34 5.94
N HIS A 80 6.52 9.57 6.59
CA HIS A 80 5.44 10.05 7.47
C HIS A 80 5.40 9.33 8.82
N GLY A 81 6.42 8.57 9.15
CA GLY A 81 6.49 7.86 10.44
C GLY A 81 6.64 8.83 11.61
N THR A 82 5.69 8.81 12.54
CA THR A 82 5.75 9.59 13.80
C THR A 82 6.63 8.94 14.85
N GLU A 83 6.98 7.68 14.68
CA GLU A 83 7.82 6.89 15.58
C GLU A 83 9.06 6.39 14.82
N GLU A 84 10.20 6.28 15.52
CA GLU A 84 11.42 5.74 14.91
C GLU A 84 11.25 4.26 14.55
N LEU A 85 11.71 3.87 13.35
CA LEU A 85 11.65 2.48 12.87
C LEU A 85 12.24 1.48 13.87
N ILE A 86 13.32 1.85 14.57
CA ILE A 86 13.95 0.99 15.57
C ILE A 86 13.00 0.70 16.75
N SER A 87 12.20 1.67 17.16
CA SER A 87 11.17 1.47 18.19
C SER A 87 10.09 0.49 17.72
N VAL A 88 9.58 0.68 16.50
CA VAL A 88 8.61 -0.24 15.88
C VAL A 88 9.16 -1.66 15.81
N ILE A 89 10.41 -1.84 15.37
CA ILE A 89 11.07 -3.15 15.29
C ILE A 89 11.13 -3.82 16.68
N LYS A 90 11.57 -3.10 17.71
CA LYS A 90 11.70 -3.65 19.07
C LYS A 90 10.34 -4.10 19.64
N ARG A 91 9.32 -3.27 19.47
CA ARG A 91 7.95 -3.58 19.90
C ARG A 91 7.37 -4.77 19.13
N THR A 92 7.60 -4.84 17.82
CA THR A 92 7.17 -5.98 16.99
C THR A 92 7.83 -7.29 17.43
N LEU A 93 9.13 -7.27 17.73
CA LEU A 93 9.83 -8.45 18.25
C LEU A 93 9.37 -8.84 19.66
N ALA A 94 8.91 -7.89 20.47
CA ALA A 94 8.27 -8.14 21.75
C ALA A 94 6.84 -8.72 21.62
N GLY A 95 6.31 -8.83 20.40
CA GLY A 95 4.98 -9.38 20.12
C GLY A 95 3.86 -8.35 19.94
N GLU A 96 4.17 -7.07 20.04
CA GLU A 96 3.19 -6.02 19.75
C GLU A 96 2.91 -5.92 18.25
N LYS A 97 1.68 -5.50 17.94
CA LYS A 97 1.27 -5.09 16.58
C LYS A 97 1.26 -3.57 16.53
N VAL A 98 2.18 -2.99 15.76
CA VAL A 98 2.33 -1.53 15.66
C VAL A 98 1.85 -1.07 14.28
N PHE A 99 0.66 -0.52 14.26
CA PHE A 99 0.05 0.05 13.05
C PHE A 99 -0.43 1.47 13.33
N PRO A 100 -0.26 2.39 12.36
CA PRO A 100 -0.94 3.69 12.43
C PRO A 100 -2.47 3.49 12.43
N ASP A 101 -3.20 4.41 13.04
CA ASP A 101 -4.67 4.38 13.01
C ASP A 101 -5.21 4.56 11.59
N THR A 102 -4.64 5.54 10.87
CA THR A 102 -4.98 5.86 9.48
C THR A 102 -3.72 6.01 8.62
N SER A 103 -3.88 5.90 7.31
CA SER A 103 -2.83 6.29 6.37
C SER A 103 -2.60 7.80 6.43
N PRO A 104 -1.35 8.27 6.27
CA PRO A 104 -1.05 9.69 6.19
C PRO A 104 -1.82 10.36 5.05
N ALA A 105 -2.40 11.53 5.33
CA ALA A 105 -2.90 12.41 4.28
C ALA A 105 -1.72 13.12 3.62
N ILE A 106 -1.77 13.24 2.29
CA ILE A 106 -0.74 13.91 1.49
C ILE A 106 -1.35 15.06 0.69
N GLU A 107 -0.57 16.10 0.48
CA GLU A 107 -0.96 17.21 -0.38
C GLU A 107 -0.85 16.81 -1.86
N MET A 108 -1.88 17.16 -2.62
CA MET A 108 -2.02 16.89 -4.05
C MET A 108 -2.52 18.15 -4.74
N GLU A 109 -1.63 18.94 -5.36
CA GLU A 109 -1.97 20.17 -6.12
C GLU A 109 -2.93 21.14 -5.38
N GLY A 110 -2.73 21.30 -4.06
CA GLY A 110 -3.54 22.23 -3.25
C GLY A 110 -4.74 21.59 -2.56
N THR A 111 -4.96 20.29 -2.71
CA THR A 111 -5.93 19.53 -1.92
C THR A 111 -5.26 18.42 -1.12
N MET A 112 -5.90 17.98 -0.04
CA MET A 112 -5.42 16.85 0.74
C MET A 112 -6.09 15.55 0.29
N SER A 113 -5.34 14.45 0.25
CA SER A 113 -5.85 13.15 -0.19
C SER A 113 -6.99 12.58 0.66
N ASP A 114 -7.13 13.00 1.92
CA ASP A 114 -8.22 12.64 2.82
C ASP A 114 -9.55 13.36 2.51
N THR A 115 -9.53 14.35 1.60
CA THR A 115 -10.74 14.94 1.02
C THR A 115 -11.53 13.94 0.18
N PHE A 116 -10.86 12.91 -0.35
CA PHE A 116 -11.50 11.87 -1.15
C PHE A 116 -12.07 10.75 -0.27
N SER A 117 -13.32 10.41 -0.54
CA SER A 117 -13.97 9.31 0.16
C SER A 117 -13.30 7.96 -0.15
N PRO A 118 -13.44 6.95 0.74
CA PRO A 118 -12.93 5.59 0.47
C PRO A 118 -13.42 5.02 -0.88
N ARG A 119 -14.67 5.30 -1.24
CA ARG A 119 -15.25 4.87 -2.52
C ARG A 119 -14.55 5.52 -3.71
N GLN A 120 -14.24 6.81 -3.63
CA GLN A 120 -13.50 7.54 -4.67
C GLN A 120 -12.09 6.98 -4.83
N LEU A 121 -11.40 6.68 -3.72
CA LEU A 121 -10.08 6.06 -3.77
C LEU A 121 -10.12 4.65 -4.39
N ASP A 122 -11.17 3.85 -4.12
CA ASP A 122 -11.35 2.54 -4.77
C ASP A 122 -11.55 2.66 -6.29
N ILE A 123 -12.36 3.63 -6.73
CA ILE A 123 -12.59 3.92 -8.14
C ILE A 123 -11.27 4.36 -8.80
N LEU A 124 -10.56 5.32 -8.20
CA LEU A 124 -9.30 5.83 -8.72
C LEU A 124 -8.26 4.70 -8.84
N ARG A 125 -8.15 3.83 -7.85
CA ARG A 125 -7.24 2.67 -7.86
C ARG A 125 -7.52 1.73 -9.02
N LEU A 126 -8.77 1.40 -9.30
CA LEU A 126 -9.13 0.55 -10.43
C LEU A 126 -8.91 1.28 -11.77
N TYR A 127 -9.18 2.57 -11.81
CA TYR A 127 -8.95 3.40 -13.01
C TYR A 127 -7.44 3.48 -13.35
N ILE A 128 -6.58 3.69 -12.37
CA ILE A 128 -5.11 3.67 -12.53
C ILE A 128 -4.62 2.29 -13.03
N LYS A 129 -5.27 1.20 -12.61
CA LYS A 129 -4.96 -0.17 -13.09
C LYS A 129 -5.43 -0.44 -14.52
N GLY A 130 -6.10 0.52 -15.17
CA GLY A 130 -6.53 0.43 -16.55
C GLY A 130 -7.89 -0.25 -16.76
N PHE A 131 -8.68 -0.47 -15.70
CA PHE A 131 -10.06 -0.96 -15.84
C PHE A 131 -10.95 0.06 -16.54
N THR A 132 -11.81 -0.41 -17.42
CA THR A 132 -12.86 0.43 -18.04
C THR A 132 -13.91 0.84 -17.02
N TYR A 133 -14.65 1.91 -17.29
CA TYR A 133 -15.73 2.35 -16.39
C TYR A 133 -16.79 1.27 -16.14
N GLN A 134 -17.06 0.40 -17.14
CA GLN A 134 -17.99 -0.69 -16.96
C GLN A 134 -17.44 -1.74 -16.01
N GLU A 135 -16.19 -2.15 -16.18
CA GLU A 135 -15.53 -3.11 -15.28
C GLU A 135 -15.41 -2.59 -13.84
N ILE A 136 -15.13 -1.29 -13.67
CA ILE A 136 -15.11 -0.64 -12.35
C ILE A 136 -16.53 -0.66 -11.74
N ALA A 137 -17.53 -0.31 -12.53
CA ALA A 137 -18.94 -0.32 -12.12
C ALA A 137 -19.36 -1.71 -11.63
N ASP A 138 -19.05 -2.75 -12.40
CA ASP A 138 -19.36 -4.14 -12.08
C ASP A 138 -18.65 -4.63 -10.81
N LYS A 139 -17.35 -4.30 -10.68
CA LYS A 139 -16.55 -4.67 -9.50
C LYS A 139 -17.02 -4.00 -8.21
N LEU A 140 -17.50 -2.77 -8.28
CA LEU A 140 -17.88 -1.98 -7.11
C LEU A 140 -19.39 -1.94 -6.85
N GLY A 141 -20.20 -2.59 -7.70
CA GLY A 141 -21.67 -2.63 -7.57
C GLY A 141 -22.32 -1.24 -7.73
N ILE A 142 -21.82 -0.42 -8.67
CA ILE A 142 -22.37 0.93 -8.97
C ILE A 142 -22.66 1.06 -10.47
N SER A 143 -23.30 2.15 -10.87
CA SER A 143 -23.50 2.42 -12.30
C SER A 143 -22.24 2.97 -12.98
N LYS A 144 -22.10 2.74 -14.28
CA LYS A 144 -21.06 3.36 -15.11
C LYS A 144 -21.04 4.90 -15.01
N ASN A 145 -22.23 5.51 -14.94
CA ASN A 145 -22.34 6.95 -14.73
C ASN A 145 -21.87 7.36 -13.33
N GLY A 146 -22.09 6.51 -12.31
CA GLY A 146 -21.57 6.73 -10.97
C GLY A 146 -20.04 6.72 -10.92
N VAL A 147 -19.39 5.84 -11.69
CA VAL A 147 -17.92 5.85 -11.83
C VAL A 147 -17.44 7.16 -12.43
N ARG A 148 -18.04 7.57 -13.55
CA ARG A 148 -17.70 8.84 -14.22
C ARG A 148 -17.87 10.02 -13.27
N TRP A 149 -19.02 10.10 -12.61
CA TRP A 149 -19.33 11.20 -11.69
C TRP A 149 -18.30 11.29 -10.54
N ASN A 150 -17.93 10.16 -9.94
CA ASN A 150 -16.94 10.17 -8.87
C ASN A 150 -15.57 10.66 -9.34
N LEU A 151 -15.11 10.27 -10.53
CA LEU A 151 -13.84 10.76 -11.08
C LEU A 151 -13.92 12.26 -11.41
N ASP A 152 -15.04 12.74 -11.95
CA ASP A 152 -15.23 14.17 -12.23
C ASP A 152 -15.29 14.99 -10.93
N ASP A 153 -15.99 14.51 -9.90
CA ASP A 153 -16.04 15.12 -8.58
C ASP A 153 -14.65 15.18 -7.92
N MET A 154 -13.81 14.15 -8.10
CA MET A 154 -12.42 14.19 -7.63
C MET A 154 -11.57 15.22 -8.35
N VAL A 155 -11.74 15.36 -9.68
CA VAL A 155 -11.05 16.38 -10.49
C VAL A 155 -11.46 17.77 -10.03
N GLU A 156 -12.75 18.01 -9.84
CA GLU A 156 -13.28 19.32 -9.40
C GLU A 156 -12.82 19.66 -7.98
N LYS A 157 -13.00 18.76 -7.02
CA LYS A 157 -12.60 18.95 -5.61
C LYS A 157 -11.11 19.12 -5.44
N GLY A 158 -10.32 18.39 -6.23
CA GLY A 158 -8.87 18.44 -6.18
C GLY A 158 -8.27 19.60 -6.95
N GLY A 159 -9.06 20.32 -7.76
CA GLY A 159 -8.57 21.40 -8.59
C GLY A 159 -7.69 20.92 -9.76
N PHE A 160 -7.80 19.64 -10.14
CA PHE A 160 -7.01 19.08 -11.24
C PHE A 160 -7.54 19.57 -12.60
N GLU A 161 -6.64 19.73 -13.57
CA GLU A 161 -7.02 20.13 -14.94
C GLU A 161 -7.93 19.09 -15.61
N ASN A 162 -7.64 17.83 -15.40
CA ASN A 162 -8.36 16.68 -15.97
C ASN A 162 -8.09 15.40 -15.16
N ARG A 163 -8.69 14.27 -15.60
CA ARG A 163 -8.52 12.97 -14.93
C ARG A 163 -7.11 12.42 -15.05
N GLU A 164 -6.42 12.71 -16.14
CA GLU A 164 -5.03 12.33 -16.38
C GLU A 164 -4.10 13.00 -15.37
N ALA A 165 -4.30 14.30 -15.10
CA ALA A 165 -3.57 15.03 -14.06
C ALA A 165 -3.80 14.43 -12.67
N LEU A 166 -5.06 14.12 -12.31
CA LEU A 166 -5.38 13.42 -11.07
C LEU A 166 -4.62 12.08 -10.94
N VAL A 167 -4.60 11.28 -12.03
CA VAL A 167 -3.89 9.98 -12.05
C VAL A 167 -2.39 10.16 -11.85
N VAL A 168 -1.78 11.07 -12.60
CA VAL A 168 -0.33 11.36 -12.52
C VAL A 168 0.03 11.81 -11.12
N THR A 169 -0.68 12.79 -10.58
CA THR A 169 -0.44 13.33 -9.23
C THR A 169 -0.61 12.26 -8.15
N ALA A 170 -1.62 11.38 -8.26
CA ALA A 170 -1.83 10.29 -7.30
C ALA A 170 -0.66 9.26 -7.32
N ILE A 171 -0.06 9.01 -8.47
CA ILE A 171 1.08 8.11 -8.61
C ILE A 171 2.37 8.77 -8.10
N GLU A 172 2.64 10.00 -8.52
CA GLU A 172 3.86 10.75 -8.16
C GLU A 172 3.94 10.98 -6.65
N ASN A 173 2.83 11.29 -6.01
CA ASN A 173 2.76 11.47 -4.55
C ASN A 173 2.59 10.15 -3.78
N LYS A 174 2.77 9.01 -4.44
CA LYS A 174 2.73 7.68 -3.79
C LYS A 174 1.40 7.37 -3.06
N LEU A 175 0.31 8.02 -3.45
CA LEU A 175 -1.01 7.67 -2.96
C LEU A 175 -1.43 6.30 -3.50
N MET A 176 -1.09 6.01 -4.74
CA MET A 176 -1.43 4.74 -5.41
C MET A 176 -0.31 4.27 -6.33
N VAL A 177 -0.37 3.01 -6.73
CA VAL A 177 0.54 2.40 -7.71
C VAL A 177 -0.24 1.83 -8.88
N THR A 178 0.38 1.81 -10.05
CA THR A 178 -0.24 1.31 -11.28
C THR A 178 -0.63 -0.15 -11.17
N THR A 179 0.34 -1.02 -10.92
CA THR A 179 0.11 -2.47 -10.77
C THR A 179 1.30 -3.10 -10.05
N LEU A 180 1.01 -3.90 -9.03
CA LEU A 180 1.97 -4.81 -8.43
C LEU A 180 1.60 -6.23 -8.82
N LYS A 181 2.60 -7.09 -9.04
CA LYS A 181 2.43 -8.50 -9.32
C LYS A 181 2.35 -9.25 -7.99
N ASP A 182 1.37 -10.12 -7.87
CA ASP A 182 1.19 -10.98 -6.69
C ASP A 182 1.98 -12.29 -6.80
N GLU A 183 2.58 -12.56 -7.97
CA GLU A 183 3.39 -13.75 -8.31
C GLU A 183 4.77 -13.33 -8.80
#